data_224e0ff0a9b32e41c6960c3fd56fc348
#
_entry.id   224e0ff0a9b32e41c6960c3fd56fc348
#
_cell.length_a   1.000
_cell.length_b   1.000
_cell.length_c   1.000
_cell.angle_alpha   90.00
_cell.angle_beta   90.00
_cell.angle_gamma   90.00
#
_symmetry.space_group_name_H-M   'P 1'
#
loop_
_entity.id
_entity.type
_entity.pdbx_description
1 polymer ?
#
loop_
_entity_poly.entity_id
_entity_poly.type
_entity_poly.pdbx_seq_one_letter_code
_entity_poly.pdbx_strand_id
1 'polypeptide(L)'
;MEISGLSLIVMCLTLVVVMGIGIYSSRKVKSAEGFSVSARRAGVPLVAGSIAGTCVGGGATVGTAQLAASVGLSAWWFTLGIGIGMVILGIFYAYPMRKTGLETIPQFLRLHYGLGAEIFISVVSSLGILFSAVASALSGIFILKAVFGTEDSMAAFILFVLVMLYAFFGGMKSAGVGGILKMVIIWVTLVIAGFSAGQMLFFEPTMAEAVMPGAFDLFDEGGETILSNLLSMVVGIVSTQSYIQALFSASTPRTAAVGAFTAAAIVLPIGLPCALVGMYMHAADPSLSAILALPAFLFGHQPALLGGIAMGGILLSVIGSVAGLSLGIGAMVSRDIIFRLFHGLGAALQLHIMRAVVLAAVVLASAIALFHEDSEILFWTYLSMALRGGGVFLPLTIAIRHPYAIAPNYAIASMVLSTLIAVASALIGTPIKPIFLGLAVSAFILLLGYFSRKDRSALRM
;
A
#
# COMPACT_ATOMS: atom_id res chain seq x y z
N MET A 1 -6.29 9.91 26.96
CA MET A 1 -7.23 10.42 25.94
C MET A 1 -8.65 10.09 26.40
N GLU A 2 -9.44 11.09 26.73
CA GLU A 2 -10.86 10.88 27.10
C GLU A 2 -11.70 10.72 25.83
N ILE A 3 -12.28 9.55 25.65
CA ILE A 3 -13.11 9.24 24.46
C ILE A 3 -14.57 9.21 24.89
N SER A 4 -15.41 10.02 24.25
CA SER A 4 -16.84 10.04 24.56
C SER A 4 -17.49 8.69 24.14
N GLY A 5 -18.44 8.21 24.96
CA GLY A 5 -19.19 6.99 24.62
C GLY A 5 -19.91 7.09 23.28
N LEU A 6 -20.35 8.29 22.90
CA LEU A 6 -20.98 8.55 21.60
C LEU A 6 -19.99 8.34 20.44
N SER A 7 -18.74 8.82 20.58
CA SER A 7 -17.70 8.62 19.54
C SER A 7 -17.39 7.13 19.34
N LEU A 8 -17.33 6.34 20.42
CA LEU A 8 -17.10 4.90 20.33
C LEU A 8 -18.26 4.17 19.63
N ILE A 9 -19.50 4.48 19.99
CA ILE A 9 -20.68 3.88 19.37
C ILE A 9 -20.71 4.19 17.87
N VAL A 10 -20.47 5.45 17.49
CA VAL A 10 -20.48 5.89 16.11
C VAL A 10 -19.34 5.26 15.31
N MET A 11 -18.14 5.14 15.90
CA MET A 11 -17.01 4.44 15.30
C MET A 11 -17.35 2.98 15.01
N CYS A 12 -17.87 2.24 16.00
CA CYS A 12 -18.26 0.84 15.84
C CYS A 12 -19.38 0.69 14.79
N LEU A 13 -20.37 1.57 14.79
CA LEU A 13 -21.46 1.55 13.81
C LEU A 13 -20.92 1.79 12.39
N THR A 14 -20.01 2.74 12.21
CA THR A 14 -19.35 3.01 10.92
C THR A 14 -18.61 1.77 10.40
N LEU A 15 -17.86 1.10 11.28
CA LEU A 15 -17.17 -0.16 10.95
C LEU A 15 -18.15 -1.24 10.50
N VAL A 16 -19.19 -1.51 11.29
CA VAL A 16 -20.17 -2.56 11.02
C VAL A 16 -20.91 -2.32 9.70
N VAL A 17 -21.35 -1.08 9.47
CA VAL A 17 -22.09 -0.71 8.25
C VAL A 17 -21.22 -0.89 7.00
N VAL A 18 -20.01 -0.32 6.98
CA VAL A 18 -19.15 -0.37 5.78
C VAL A 18 -18.63 -1.79 5.54
N MET A 19 -18.21 -2.49 6.59
CA MET A 19 -17.80 -3.90 6.46
C MET A 19 -18.97 -4.78 5.99
N GLY A 20 -20.16 -4.57 6.53
CA GLY A 20 -21.37 -5.28 6.14
C GLY A 20 -21.70 -5.09 4.65
N ILE A 21 -21.62 -3.86 4.14
CA ILE A 21 -21.82 -3.56 2.71
C ILE A 21 -20.73 -4.25 1.86
N GLY A 22 -19.45 -4.20 2.28
CA GLY A 22 -18.36 -4.88 1.61
C GLY A 22 -18.58 -6.39 1.50
N ILE A 23 -18.91 -7.05 2.61
CA ILE A 23 -19.21 -8.49 2.67
C ILE A 23 -20.44 -8.83 1.82
N TYR A 24 -21.49 -8.03 1.92
CA TYR A 24 -22.72 -8.24 1.13
C TYR A 24 -22.45 -8.18 -0.37
N SER A 25 -21.62 -7.23 -0.82
CA SER A 25 -21.28 -7.04 -2.24
C SER A 25 -20.57 -8.25 -2.85
N SER A 26 -19.89 -9.04 -2.04
CA SER A 26 -19.07 -10.18 -2.47
C SER A 26 -19.74 -11.55 -2.37
N ARG A 27 -20.99 -11.64 -1.90
CA ARG A 27 -21.73 -12.90 -1.70
C ARG A 27 -21.77 -13.82 -2.92
N LYS A 28 -21.62 -13.27 -4.13
CA LYS A 28 -21.67 -14.01 -5.40
C LYS A 28 -20.31 -14.49 -5.90
N VAL A 29 -19.23 -14.29 -5.14
CA VAL A 29 -17.88 -14.74 -5.51
C VAL A 29 -17.75 -16.24 -5.26
N LYS A 30 -17.72 -17.03 -6.34
CA LYS A 30 -17.69 -18.51 -6.29
C LYS A 30 -16.45 -19.12 -6.95
N SER A 31 -15.55 -18.31 -7.51
CA SER A 31 -14.33 -18.79 -8.18
C SER A 31 -13.11 -18.02 -7.73
N ALA A 32 -11.93 -18.63 -7.88
CA ALA A 32 -10.65 -18.00 -7.58
C ALA A 32 -10.40 -16.74 -8.45
N GLU A 33 -10.78 -16.76 -9.73
CA GLU A 33 -10.71 -15.59 -10.63
C GLU A 33 -11.69 -14.48 -10.19
N GLY A 34 -12.90 -14.83 -9.78
CA GLY A 34 -13.86 -13.87 -9.22
C GLY A 34 -13.34 -13.25 -7.92
N PHE A 35 -12.61 -14.00 -7.12
CA PHE A 35 -12.00 -13.55 -5.88
C PHE A 35 -10.79 -12.66 -6.12
N SER A 36 -9.87 -13.03 -7.04
CA SER A 36 -8.63 -12.30 -7.32
C SER A 36 -8.83 -11.06 -8.20
N VAL A 37 -9.57 -11.16 -9.32
CA VAL A 37 -9.69 -10.07 -10.32
C VAL A 37 -11.13 -9.72 -10.69
N SER A 38 -12.09 -9.97 -9.83
CA SER A 38 -13.53 -9.67 -10.05
C SER A 38 -14.05 -10.13 -11.42
N ALA A 39 -13.57 -11.28 -11.90
CA ALA A 39 -13.86 -11.83 -13.22
C ALA A 39 -13.64 -10.80 -14.37
N ARG A 40 -12.74 -9.84 -14.19
CA ARG A 40 -12.36 -8.77 -15.16
C ARG A 40 -13.54 -7.88 -15.61
N ARG A 41 -14.48 -7.61 -14.71
CA ARG A 41 -15.68 -6.79 -14.96
C ARG A 41 -15.69 -5.48 -14.17
N ALA A 42 -14.57 -5.08 -13.58
CA ALA A 42 -14.50 -3.86 -12.78
C ALA A 42 -14.61 -2.60 -13.67
N GLY A 43 -15.54 -1.72 -13.32
CA GLY A 43 -15.61 -0.37 -13.86
C GLY A 43 -14.59 0.57 -13.19
N VAL A 44 -14.46 1.81 -13.69
CA VAL A 44 -13.54 2.83 -13.15
C VAL A 44 -13.68 3.01 -11.63
N PRO A 45 -14.88 3.17 -11.03
CA PRO A 45 -14.99 3.36 -9.59
C PRO A 45 -14.46 2.17 -8.79
N LEU A 46 -14.69 0.93 -9.27
CA LEU A 46 -14.24 -0.27 -8.58
C LEU A 46 -12.71 -0.42 -8.65
N VAL A 47 -12.10 -0.10 -9.80
CA VAL A 47 -10.64 -0.09 -9.96
C VAL A 47 -10.02 0.98 -9.07
N ALA A 48 -10.50 2.21 -9.14
CA ALA A 48 -10.01 3.32 -8.32
C ALA A 48 -10.20 3.04 -6.81
N GLY A 49 -11.37 2.54 -6.41
CA GLY A 49 -11.66 2.17 -5.04
C GLY A 49 -10.77 1.03 -4.52
N SER A 50 -10.44 0.06 -5.38
CA SER A 50 -9.51 -1.02 -5.02
C SER A 50 -8.09 -0.49 -4.83
N ILE A 51 -7.59 0.35 -5.74
CA ILE A 51 -6.25 0.92 -5.66
C ILE A 51 -6.16 1.88 -4.45
N ALA A 52 -6.97 2.93 -4.42
CA ALA A 52 -6.96 3.92 -3.35
C ALA A 52 -7.31 3.27 -2.00
N GLY A 53 -8.31 2.37 -2.00
CA GLY A 53 -8.73 1.64 -0.83
C GLY A 53 -7.66 0.71 -0.23
N THR A 54 -6.76 0.17 -1.02
CA THR A 54 -5.62 -0.62 -0.54
C THR A 54 -4.44 0.27 -0.16
N CYS A 55 -4.22 1.34 -0.91
CA CYS A 55 -3.07 2.23 -0.74
C CYS A 55 -3.24 3.17 0.46
N VAL A 56 -4.42 3.78 0.62
CA VAL A 56 -4.70 4.65 1.76
C VAL A 56 -4.99 3.78 2.97
N GLY A 57 -3.94 3.43 3.68
CA GLY A 57 -3.93 2.67 4.92
C GLY A 57 -3.31 3.49 6.05
N GLY A 58 -2.79 2.79 7.04
CA GLY A 58 -2.13 3.40 8.19
C GLY A 58 -0.98 4.34 7.82
N GLY A 59 -0.15 3.96 6.84
CA GLY A 59 0.97 4.81 6.39
C GLY A 59 0.52 6.14 5.78
N ALA A 60 -0.50 6.13 4.91
CA ALA A 60 -0.97 7.35 4.25
C ALA A 60 -1.82 8.28 5.15
N THR A 61 -2.24 7.82 6.31
CA THR A 61 -3.03 8.60 7.28
C THR A 61 -2.25 8.81 8.58
N VAL A 62 -2.26 7.83 9.48
CA VAL A 62 -1.58 7.90 10.78
C VAL A 62 -0.07 8.11 10.62
N GLY A 63 0.58 7.36 9.71
CA GLY A 63 2.01 7.47 9.46
C GLY A 63 2.42 8.84 8.88
N THR A 64 1.59 9.44 8.02
CA THR A 64 1.84 10.79 7.53
C THR A 64 1.70 11.83 8.66
N ALA A 65 0.69 11.71 9.52
CA ALA A 65 0.54 12.59 10.68
C ALA A 65 1.69 12.38 11.70
N GLN A 66 2.11 11.14 11.92
CA GLN A 66 3.27 10.81 12.75
C GLN A 66 4.55 11.47 12.23
N LEU A 67 4.83 11.34 10.94
CA LEU A 67 5.99 11.95 10.31
C LEU A 67 5.93 13.48 10.36
N ALA A 68 4.75 14.07 10.16
CA ALA A 68 4.57 15.52 10.17
C ALA A 68 4.85 16.17 11.56
N ALA A 69 4.76 15.40 12.64
CA ALA A 69 5.20 15.85 13.95
C ALA A 69 6.71 16.13 14.03
N SER A 70 7.52 15.56 13.12
CA SER A 70 8.97 15.74 13.08
C SER A 70 9.50 16.55 11.89
N VAL A 71 8.82 16.49 10.73
CA VAL A 71 9.28 17.13 9.49
C VAL A 71 8.25 18.12 8.89
N GLY A 72 7.20 18.42 9.63
CA GLY A 72 6.17 19.35 9.19
C GLY A 72 5.49 18.95 7.88
N LEU A 73 5.25 19.97 7.02
CA LEU A 73 4.54 19.81 5.75
C LEU A 73 5.26 18.89 4.75
N SER A 74 6.59 18.73 4.89
CA SER A 74 7.38 17.79 4.06
C SER A 74 6.86 16.35 4.14
N ALA A 75 6.16 15.95 5.22
CA ALA A 75 5.51 14.66 5.32
C ALA A 75 4.47 14.40 4.20
N TRP A 76 3.91 15.45 3.60
CA TRP A 76 2.97 15.33 2.48
C TRP A 76 3.60 14.68 1.24
N TRP A 77 4.92 14.78 1.06
CA TRP A 77 5.61 14.10 -0.05
C TRP A 77 5.38 12.60 -0.09
N PHE A 78 5.00 11.99 1.02
CA PHE A 78 4.63 10.56 1.03
C PHE A 78 3.41 10.28 0.11
N THR A 79 2.31 10.99 0.30
CA THR A 79 1.10 10.78 -0.54
C THR A 79 1.22 11.43 -1.91
N LEU A 80 1.98 12.53 -2.06
CA LEU A 80 2.33 13.09 -3.36
C LEU A 80 3.10 12.07 -4.21
N GLY A 81 4.12 11.42 -3.64
CA GLY A 81 4.89 10.39 -4.33
C GLY A 81 4.05 9.17 -4.73
N ILE A 82 3.13 8.75 -3.87
CA ILE A 82 2.17 7.69 -4.19
C ILE A 82 1.30 8.08 -5.39
N GLY A 83 0.71 9.26 -5.38
CA GLY A 83 -0.15 9.73 -6.45
C GLY A 83 0.58 9.88 -7.78
N ILE A 84 1.81 10.43 -7.75
CA ILE A 84 2.68 10.50 -8.94
C ILE A 84 2.98 9.09 -9.47
N GLY A 85 3.28 8.13 -8.58
CA GLY A 85 3.48 6.73 -8.94
C GLY A 85 2.25 6.11 -9.61
N MET A 86 1.04 6.46 -9.14
CA MET A 86 -0.22 6.00 -9.76
C MET A 86 -0.48 6.64 -11.13
N VAL A 87 -0.10 7.90 -11.33
CA VAL A 87 -0.15 8.56 -12.65
C VAL A 87 0.77 7.82 -13.63
N ILE A 88 2.01 7.55 -13.21
CA ILE A 88 2.99 6.78 -14.00
C ILE A 88 2.45 5.36 -14.29
N LEU A 89 1.85 4.71 -13.31
CA LEU A 89 1.20 3.41 -13.46
C LEU A 89 0.08 3.46 -14.52
N GLY A 90 -0.75 4.51 -14.50
CA GLY A 90 -1.83 4.73 -15.46
C GLY A 90 -1.34 4.95 -16.88
N ILE A 91 -0.28 5.78 -17.05
CA ILE A 91 0.25 6.14 -18.37
C ILE A 91 0.99 4.96 -19.02
N PHE A 92 1.88 4.31 -18.26
CA PHE A 92 2.86 3.41 -18.86
C PHE A 92 2.56 1.91 -18.68
N TYR A 93 1.80 1.53 -17.64
CA TYR A 93 1.62 0.12 -17.27
C TYR A 93 0.19 -0.37 -17.41
N ALA A 94 -0.82 0.46 -17.19
CA ALA A 94 -2.21 0.04 -17.15
C ALA A 94 -2.66 -0.61 -18.44
N TYR A 95 -2.39 0.01 -19.60
CA TYR A 95 -2.81 -0.49 -20.89
C TYR A 95 -2.12 -1.82 -21.26
N PRO A 96 -0.77 -1.91 -21.29
CA PRO A 96 -0.08 -3.14 -21.66
C PRO A 96 -0.37 -4.29 -20.70
N MET A 97 -0.40 -4.05 -19.39
CA MET A 97 -0.68 -5.08 -18.41
C MET A 97 -2.11 -5.63 -18.58
N ARG A 98 -3.12 -4.77 -18.63
CA ARG A 98 -4.52 -5.22 -18.74
C ARG A 98 -4.79 -6.00 -20.04
N LYS A 99 -4.12 -5.64 -21.14
CA LYS A 99 -4.27 -6.30 -22.43
C LYS A 99 -3.87 -7.78 -22.41
N THR A 100 -2.95 -8.19 -21.52
CA THR A 100 -2.48 -9.58 -21.44
C THR A 100 -3.52 -10.57 -20.91
N GLY A 101 -4.52 -10.11 -20.17
CA GLY A 101 -5.50 -10.98 -19.52
C GLY A 101 -4.94 -11.81 -18.35
N LEU A 102 -3.76 -11.47 -17.83
CA LEU A 102 -3.14 -12.12 -16.68
C LEU A 102 -3.75 -11.64 -15.35
N GLU A 103 -3.25 -12.17 -14.24
CA GLU A 103 -3.69 -11.82 -12.88
C GLU A 103 -2.56 -11.29 -12.00
N THR A 104 -1.30 -11.62 -12.34
CA THR A 104 -0.13 -11.27 -11.50
C THR A 104 1.04 -10.72 -12.31
N ILE A 105 1.86 -9.88 -11.64
CA ILE A 105 3.15 -9.40 -12.19
C ILE A 105 4.09 -10.57 -12.50
N PRO A 106 4.27 -11.57 -11.62
CA PRO A 106 5.08 -12.73 -11.92
C PRO A 106 4.67 -13.45 -13.20
N GLN A 107 3.37 -13.65 -13.46
CA GLN A 107 2.88 -14.23 -14.71
C GLN A 107 3.29 -13.41 -15.93
N PHE A 108 3.25 -12.08 -15.84
CA PHE A 108 3.71 -11.20 -16.91
C PHE A 108 5.22 -11.36 -17.16
N LEU A 109 6.01 -11.36 -16.09
CA LEU A 109 7.47 -11.57 -16.21
C LEU A 109 7.83 -12.94 -16.74
N ARG A 110 7.05 -13.98 -16.43
CA ARG A 110 7.23 -15.31 -17.02
C ARG A 110 7.12 -15.31 -18.54
N LEU A 111 6.19 -14.55 -19.13
CA LEU A 111 6.05 -14.47 -20.59
C LEU A 111 7.34 -14.02 -21.28
N HIS A 112 8.18 -13.24 -20.59
CA HIS A 112 9.38 -12.62 -21.13
C HIS A 112 10.68 -13.30 -20.66
N TYR A 113 10.69 -13.81 -19.41
CA TYR A 113 11.92 -14.27 -18.74
C TYR A 113 11.83 -15.71 -18.21
N GLY A 114 10.68 -16.37 -18.35
CA GLY A 114 10.53 -17.77 -17.99
C GLY A 114 10.12 -18.03 -16.54
N LEU A 115 10.05 -19.32 -16.17
CA LEU A 115 9.53 -19.80 -14.90
C LEU A 115 10.35 -19.34 -13.69
N GLY A 116 11.66 -19.26 -13.81
CA GLY A 116 12.54 -18.82 -12.72
C GLY A 116 12.21 -17.39 -12.26
N ALA A 117 11.92 -16.48 -13.20
CA ALA A 117 11.50 -15.13 -12.90
C ALA A 117 10.15 -15.09 -12.16
N GLU A 118 9.18 -15.90 -12.60
CA GLU A 118 7.86 -15.99 -11.97
C GLU A 118 7.97 -16.43 -10.50
N ILE A 119 8.65 -17.55 -10.23
CA ILE A 119 8.77 -18.10 -8.87
C ILE A 119 9.52 -17.11 -7.96
N PHE A 120 10.67 -16.61 -8.41
CA PHE A 120 11.48 -15.70 -7.61
C PHE A 120 10.68 -14.43 -7.25
N ILE A 121 10.06 -13.78 -8.22
CA ILE A 121 9.30 -12.55 -7.99
C ILE A 121 8.04 -12.82 -7.17
N SER A 122 7.36 -13.96 -7.33
CA SER A 122 6.22 -14.32 -6.47
C SER A 122 6.60 -14.37 -5.00
N VAL A 123 7.76 -14.97 -4.68
CA VAL A 123 8.24 -15.04 -3.30
C VAL A 123 8.65 -13.66 -2.77
N VAL A 124 9.53 -12.97 -3.49
CA VAL A 124 10.10 -11.69 -3.04
C VAL A 124 9.04 -10.59 -2.94
N SER A 125 8.15 -10.50 -3.94
CA SER A 125 7.07 -9.52 -3.91
C SER A 125 6.05 -9.84 -2.81
N SER A 126 5.78 -11.12 -2.53
CA SER A 126 4.89 -11.49 -1.42
C SER A 126 5.48 -11.07 -0.08
N LEU A 127 6.77 -11.29 0.16
CA LEU A 127 7.47 -10.83 1.37
C LEU A 127 7.46 -9.29 1.46
N GLY A 128 7.77 -8.61 0.35
CA GLY A 128 7.74 -7.15 0.30
C GLY A 128 6.35 -6.59 0.62
N ILE A 129 5.29 -7.15 0.04
CA ILE A 129 3.91 -6.72 0.31
C ILE A 129 3.50 -7.04 1.76
N LEU A 130 3.99 -8.14 2.32
CA LEU A 130 3.77 -8.49 3.72
C LEU A 130 4.26 -7.35 4.65
N PHE A 131 5.43 -6.77 4.38
CA PHE A 131 5.92 -5.64 5.17
C PHE A 131 5.06 -4.37 5.05
N SER A 132 4.45 -4.12 3.88
CA SER A 132 3.43 -3.06 3.78
C SER A 132 2.17 -3.37 4.59
N ALA A 133 1.78 -4.64 4.67
CA ALA A 133 0.67 -5.06 5.51
C ALA A 133 1.01 -4.93 7.00
N VAL A 134 2.26 -5.20 7.41
CA VAL A 134 2.77 -4.94 8.77
C VAL A 134 2.65 -3.46 9.13
N ALA A 135 3.08 -2.54 8.24
CA ALA A 135 2.94 -1.10 8.44
C ALA A 135 1.49 -0.67 8.75
N SER A 136 0.55 -1.22 7.98
CA SER A 136 -0.88 -0.95 8.21
C SER A 136 -1.40 -1.62 9.48
N ALA A 137 -0.99 -2.86 9.77
CA ALA A 137 -1.40 -3.58 10.97
C ALA A 137 -0.90 -2.87 12.24
N LEU A 138 0.33 -2.38 12.24
CA LEU A 138 0.91 -1.60 13.33
C LEU A 138 0.03 -0.40 13.68
N SER A 139 -0.35 0.41 12.68
CA SER A 139 -1.29 1.52 12.89
C SER A 139 -2.60 1.08 13.53
N GLY A 140 -3.15 -0.06 13.10
CA GLY A 140 -4.40 -0.61 13.62
C GLY A 140 -4.28 -1.05 15.07
N ILE A 141 -3.19 -1.71 15.45
CA ILE A 141 -2.92 -2.14 16.82
C ILE A 141 -2.84 -0.91 17.72
N PHE A 142 -2.08 0.12 17.35
CA PHE A 142 -1.99 1.36 18.12
C PHE A 142 -3.35 2.06 18.30
N ILE A 143 -4.14 2.15 17.25
CA ILE A 143 -5.49 2.74 17.33
C ILE A 143 -6.37 1.95 18.30
N LEU A 144 -6.43 0.62 18.14
CA LEU A 144 -7.26 -0.23 18.98
C LEU A 144 -6.83 -0.20 20.46
N LYS A 145 -5.51 -0.24 20.71
CA LYS A 145 -4.94 -0.07 22.06
C LYS A 145 -5.35 1.26 22.67
N ALA A 146 -5.18 2.37 21.94
CA ALA A 146 -5.53 3.71 22.42
C ALA A 146 -7.03 3.91 22.65
N VAL A 147 -7.87 3.30 21.80
CA VAL A 147 -9.33 3.42 21.88
C VAL A 147 -9.94 2.58 22.98
N PHE A 148 -9.50 1.32 23.10
CA PHE A 148 -10.11 0.37 24.05
C PHE A 148 -9.32 0.20 25.35
N GLY A 149 -8.14 0.81 25.47
CA GLY A 149 -7.27 0.65 26.65
C GLY A 149 -6.80 -0.80 26.87
N THR A 150 -6.70 -1.59 25.77
CA THR A 150 -6.34 -3.01 25.84
C THR A 150 -4.84 -3.20 25.71
N GLU A 151 -4.37 -4.40 26.06
CA GLU A 151 -3.00 -4.82 25.78
C GLU A 151 -2.79 -5.03 24.26
N ASP A 152 -1.52 -4.96 23.81
CA ASP A 152 -1.13 -5.06 22.41
C ASP A 152 -1.57 -6.40 21.78
N SER A 153 -1.46 -7.48 22.51
CA SER A 153 -1.93 -8.82 22.11
C SER A 153 -3.43 -8.86 21.80
N MET A 154 -4.25 -8.22 22.67
CA MET A 154 -5.69 -8.14 22.46
C MET A 154 -6.03 -7.21 21.31
N ALA A 155 -5.37 -6.07 21.17
CA ALA A 155 -5.54 -5.16 20.04
C ALA A 155 -5.18 -5.84 18.70
N ALA A 156 -4.07 -6.58 18.66
CA ALA A 156 -3.66 -7.38 17.50
C ALA A 156 -4.67 -8.47 17.16
N PHE A 157 -5.22 -9.15 18.16
CA PHE A 157 -6.26 -10.17 17.96
C PHE A 157 -7.57 -9.56 17.42
N ILE A 158 -8.01 -8.42 17.97
CA ILE A 158 -9.19 -7.71 17.47
C ILE A 158 -8.97 -7.30 16.01
N LEU A 159 -7.81 -6.72 15.69
CA LEU A 159 -7.46 -6.33 14.31
C LEU A 159 -7.48 -7.54 13.38
N PHE A 160 -6.85 -8.64 13.79
CA PHE A 160 -6.85 -9.88 13.02
C PHE A 160 -8.27 -10.36 12.70
N VAL A 161 -9.16 -10.40 13.70
CA VAL A 161 -10.56 -10.82 13.51
C VAL A 161 -11.28 -9.90 12.52
N LEU A 162 -11.13 -8.57 12.65
CA LEU A 162 -11.75 -7.61 11.77
C LEU A 162 -11.25 -7.76 10.33
N VAL A 163 -9.94 -7.87 10.14
CA VAL A 163 -9.33 -8.06 8.80
C VAL A 163 -9.74 -9.41 8.21
N MET A 164 -9.75 -10.48 9.03
CA MET A 164 -10.19 -11.81 8.60
C MET A 164 -11.61 -11.79 8.09
N LEU A 165 -12.55 -11.21 8.82
CA LEU A 165 -13.95 -11.09 8.41
C LEU A 165 -14.09 -10.33 7.08
N TYR A 166 -13.34 -9.26 6.94
CA TYR A 166 -13.36 -8.44 5.72
C TYR A 166 -12.73 -9.14 4.51
N ALA A 167 -11.56 -9.78 4.69
CA ALA A 167 -10.79 -10.40 3.63
C ALA A 167 -11.36 -11.75 3.17
N PHE A 168 -11.81 -12.60 4.11
CA PHE A 168 -12.24 -13.97 3.82
C PHE A 168 -13.43 -14.05 2.85
N PHE A 169 -14.42 -13.19 3.05
CA PHE A 169 -15.63 -13.18 2.22
C PHE A 169 -15.47 -12.29 0.98
N GLY A 170 -14.56 -11.31 1.00
CA GLY A 170 -14.57 -10.16 0.14
C GLY A 170 -13.93 -10.33 -1.22
N GLY A 171 -12.69 -10.72 -1.28
CA GLY A 171 -11.87 -10.64 -2.49
C GLY A 171 -11.82 -9.21 -3.08
N MET A 172 -11.43 -9.12 -4.35
CA MET A 172 -11.24 -7.85 -5.07
C MET A 172 -12.52 -6.99 -5.12
N LYS A 173 -13.70 -7.61 -5.21
CA LYS A 173 -14.96 -6.86 -5.29
C LYS A 173 -15.30 -6.16 -3.98
N SER A 174 -15.10 -6.83 -2.85
CA SER A 174 -15.28 -6.21 -1.53
C SER A 174 -14.25 -5.12 -1.29
N ALA A 175 -12.98 -5.38 -1.63
CA ALA A 175 -11.92 -4.39 -1.54
C ALA A 175 -12.25 -3.11 -2.33
N GLY A 176 -12.82 -3.25 -3.54
CA GLY A 176 -13.22 -2.12 -4.36
C GLY A 176 -14.43 -1.36 -3.81
N VAL A 177 -15.51 -2.05 -3.45
CA VAL A 177 -16.72 -1.41 -2.91
C VAL A 177 -16.45 -0.80 -1.54
N GLY A 178 -15.82 -1.54 -0.63
CA GLY A 178 -15.41 -1.04 0.67
C GLY A 178 -14.40 0.10 0.55
N GLY A 179 -13.50 0.01 -0.44
CA GLY A 179 -12.55 1.08 -0.78
C GLY A 179 -13.24 2.39 -1.19
N ILE A 180 -14.28 2.33 -2.03
CA ILE A 180 -15.06 3.53 -2.40
C ILE A 180 -15.68 4.16 -1.14
N LEU A 181 -16.40 3.36 -0.35
CA LEU A 181 -17.12 3.86 0.83
C LEU A 181 -16.16 4.49 1.86
N LYS A 182 -15.07 3.78 2.18
CA LYS A 182 -14.10 4.31 3.14
C LYS A 182 -13.41 5.56 2.62
N MET A 183 -13.13 5.66 1.31
CA MET A 183 -12.51 6.86 0.73
C MET A 183 -13.43 8.08 0.85
N VAL A 184 -14.72 7.92 0.64
CA VAL A 184 -15.69 9.01 0.85
C VAL A 184 -15.67 9.47 2.31
N ILE A 185 -15.71 8.53 3.26
CA ILE A 185 -15.67 8.85 4.70
C ILE A 185 -14.37 9.56 5.06
N ILE A 186 -13.23 9.01 4.68
CA ILE A 186 -11.90 9.56 4.97
C ILE A 186 -11.75 10.95 4.37
N TRP A 187 -12.14 11.13 3.10
CA TRP A 187 -12.05 12.43 2.45
C TRP A 187 -12.82 13.51 3.18
N VAL A 188 -14.10 13.27 3.47
CA VAL A 188 -14.94 14.23 4.15
C VAL A 188 -14.39 14.56 5.54
N THR A 189 -14.07 13.53 6.32
CA THR A 189 -13.65 13.71 7.71
C THR A 189 -12.24 14.28 7.85
N LEU A 190 -11.28 13.86 7.00
CA LEU A 190 -9.92 14.40 7.03
C LEU A 190 -9.84 15.83 6.50
N VAL A 191 -10.61 16.18 5.47
CA VAL A 191 -10.65 17.58 5.01
C VAL A 191 -11.17 18.49 6.11
N ILE A 192 -12.22 18.09 6.82
CA ILE A 192 -12.75 18.88 7.96
C ILE A 192 -11.70 18.94 9.09
N ALA A 193 -11.08 17.82 9.44
CA ALA A 193 -10.06 17.77 10.47
C ALA A 193 -8.83 18.63 10.12
N GLY A 194 -8.33 18.51 8.89
CA GLY A 194 -7.19 19.30 8.42
C GLY A 194 -7.50 20.79 8.33
N PHE A 195 -8.71 21.15 7.91
CA PHE A 195 -9.16 22.55 7.93
C PHE A 195 -9.20 23.10 9.36
N SER A 196 -9.77 22.34 10.29
CA SER A 196 -9.82 22.70 11.72
C SER A 196 -8.41 22.85 12.31
N ALA A 197 -7.52 21.87 12.07
CA ALA A 197 -6.13 21.96 12.53
C ALA A 197 -5.38 23.14 11.89
N GLY A 198 -5.58 23.37 10.59
CA GLY A 198 -5.01 24.53 9.91
C GLY A 198 -5.48 25.86 10.48
N GLN A 199 -6.79 26.00 10.78
CA GLN A 199 -7.28 27.19 11.46
C GLN A 199 -6.59 27.41 12.81
N MET A 200 -6.47 26.39 13.63
CA MET A 200 -5.82 26.48 14.93
C MET A 200 -4.33 26.84 14.79
N LEU A 201 -3.62 26.28 13.80
CA LEU A 201 -2.21 26.60 13.53
C LEU A 201 -1.99 28.03 13.04
N PHE A 202 -2.86 28.55 12.18
CA PHE A 202 -2.62 29.84 11.53
C PHE A 202 -3.22 31.03 12.26
N PHE A 203 -4.29 30.83 13.03
CA PHE A 203 -5.02 31.92 13.68
C PHE A 203 -4.75 32.02 15.19
N GLU A 204 -4.11 31.01 15.80
CA GLU A 204 -3.64 31.09 17.20
C GLU A 204 -2.16 31.43 17.23
N PRO A 205 -1.75 32.66 17.58
CA PRO A 205 -0.35 33.12 17.53
C PRO A 205 0.60 32.22 18.34
N THR A 206 0.14 31.72 19.47
CA THR A 206 0.90 30.82 20.35
C THR A 206 1.20 29.47 19.68
N MET A 207 0.29 28.97 18.84
CA MET A 207 0.49 27.71 18.11
C MET A 207 1.44 27.90 16.94
N ALA A 208 1.36 29.02 16.21
CA ALA A 208 2.27 29.33 15.11
C ALA A 208 3.74 29.45 15.56
N GLU A 209 3.97 29.98 16.77
CA GLU A 209 5.30 30.07 17.38
C GLU A 209 5.78 28.73 17.96
N ALA A 210 4.88 27.85 18.37
CA ALA A 210 5.21 26.53 18.92
C ALA A 210 5.57 25.48 17.86
N VAL A 211 5.22 25.75 16.60
CA VAL A 211 5.58 24.87 15.49
C VAL A 211 7.08 25.01 15.17
N MET A 212 7.73 23.89 14.85
CA MET A 212 9.16 23.90 14.55
C MET A 212 9.50 24.83 13.37
N PRO A 213 10.69 25.48 13.38
CA PRO A 213 11.14 26.28 12.25
C PRO A 213 11.14 25.47 10.95
N GLY A 214 10.66 26.04 9.86
CA GLY A 214 10.58 25.35 8.57
C GLY A 214 9.39 24.41 8.39
N ALA A 215 8.58 24.16 9.42
CA ALA A 215 7.48 23.18 9.35
C ALA A 215 6.45 23.44 8.22
N PHE A 216 6.30 24.65 7.75
CA PHE A 216 5.42 25.00 6.61
C PHE A 216 6.16 24.96 5.26
N ASP A 217 7.46 24.71 5.24
CA ASP A 217 8.19 24.53 3.99
C ASP A 217 8.05 23.08 3.51
N LEU A 218 7.49 22.92 2.32
CA LEU A 218 7.35 21.60 1.69
C LEU A 218 8.71 20.96 1.35
N PHE A 219 9.78 21.75 1.30
CA PHE A 219 11.13 21.34 0.91
C PHE A 219 12.13 21.35 2.07
N ASP A 220 11.68 21.49 3.30
CA ASP A 220 12.55 21.59 4.50
C ASP A 220 13.49 20.38 4.68
N GLU A 221 13.05 19.17 4.32
CA GLU A 221 13.90 17.96 4.34
C GLU A 221 15.04 17.98 3.29
N GLY A 222 15.10 19.00 2.44
CA GLY A 222 16.07 19.11 1.35
C GLY A 222 15.70 18.30 0.09
N GLY A 223 16.06 18.84 -1.07
CA GLY A 223 15.67 18.27 -2.37
C GLY A 223 16.16 16.85 -2.60
N GLU A 224 17.31 16.46 -2.06
CA GLU A 224 17.86 15.10 -2.19
C GLU A 224 16.97 14.07 -1.46
N THR A 225 16.58 14.36 -0.22
CA THR A 225 15.72 13.48 0.58
C THR A 225 14.34 13.33 -0.08
N ILE A 226 13.77 14.46 -0.53
CA ILE A 226 12.45 14.47 -1.19
C ILE A 226 12.49 13.69 -2.49
N LEU A 227 13.48 13.93 -3.36
CA LEU A 227 13.62 13.19 -4.61
C LEU A 227 13.81 11.69 -4.35
N SER A 228 14.58 11.35 -3.35
CA SER A 228 14.82 9.98 -2.91
C SER A 228 13.52 9.30 -2.45
N ASN A 229 12.73 9.99 -1.63
CA ASN A 229 11.42 9.51 -1.17
C ASN A 229 10.45 9.35 -2.35
N LEU A 230 10.37 10.35 -3.23
CA LEU A 230 9.52 10.34 -4.42
C LEU A 230 9.85 9.15 -5.35
N LEU A 231 11.12 8.95 -5.68
CA LEU A 231 11.56 7.84 -6.53
C LEU A 231 11.25 6.49 -5.87
N SER A 232 11.45 6.36 -4.55
CA SER A 232 11.11 5.15 -3.80
C SER A 232 9.61 4.85 -3.89
N MET A 233 8.75 5.88 -3.74
CA MET A 233 7.30 5.74 -3.88
C MET A 233 6.91 5.30 -5.28
N VAL A 234 7.40 5.97 -6.33
CA VAL A 234 7.11 5.64 -7.72
C VAL A 234 7.47 4.19 -8.03
N VAL A 235 8.70 3.78 -7.70
CA VAL A 235 9.19 2.41 -7.91
C VAL A 235 8.35 1.40 -7.11
N GLY A 236 8.05 1.72 -5.86
CA GLY A 236 7.22 0.89 -5.00
C GLY A 236 5.81 0.70 -5.53
N ILE A 237 5.13 1.76 -5.96
CA ILE A 237 3.77 1.71 -6.48
C ILE A 237 3.69 0.85 -7.75
N VAL A 238 4.59 1.07 -8.70
CA VAL A 238 4.63 0.31 -9.96
C VAL A 238 4.94 -1.17 -9.72
N SER A 239 5.70 -1.50 -8.69
CA SER A 239 6.11 -2.87 -8.35
C SER A 239 5.14 -3.59 -7.41
N THR A 240 3.98 -2.98 -7.09
CA THR A 240 3.02 -3.55 -6.14
C THR A 240 1.95 -4.37 -6.83
N GLN A 241 1.95 -5.68 -6.59
CA GLN A 241 0.97 -6.62 -7.14
C GLN A 241 -0.47 -6.18 -6.87
N SER A 242 -0.81 -5.74 -5.66
CA SER A 242 -2.20 -5.41 -5.30
C SER A 242 -2.79 -4.29 -6.16
N TYR A 243 -1.98 -3.30 -6.56
CA TYR A 243 -2.43 -2.21 -7.43
C TYR A 243 -2.54 -2.66 -8.89
N ILE A 244 -1.57 -3.43 -9.36
CA ILE A 244 -1.61 -4.02 -10.71
C ILE A 244 -2.74 -5.04 -10.83
N GLN A 245 -3.03 -5.79 -9.78
CA GLN A 245 -4.17 -6.71 -9.74
C GLN A 245 -5.51 -5.97 -9.92
N ALA A 246 -5.64 -4.76 -9.35
CA ALA A 246 -6.79 -3.91 -9.61
C ALA A 246 -6.87 -3.47 -11.07
N LEU A 247 -5.74 -3.19 -11.74
CA LEU A 247 -5.72 -2.93 -13.18
C LEU A 247 -6.15 -4.16 -13.99
N PHE A 248 -5.69 -5.35 -13.62
CA PHE A 248 -6.11 -6.61 -14.27
C PHE A 248 -7.61 -6.89 -14.10
N SER A 249 -8.23 -6.40 -13.02
CA SER A 249 -9.66 -6.55 -12.77
C SER A 249 -10.55 -5.69 -13.69
N ALA A 250 -10.01 -4.64 -14.30
CA ALA A 250 -10.73 -3.69 -15.13
C ALA A 250 -11.40 -4.38 -16.34
N SER A 251 -12.55 -3.88 -16.76
CA SER A 251 -13.26 -4.39 -17.93
C SER A 251 -12.50 -4.12 -19.25
N THR A 252 -11.79 -2.99 -19.35
CA THR A 252 -11.01 -2.61 -20.51
C THR A 252 -9.65 -1.99 -20.10
N PRO A 253 -8.65 -1.94 -21.01
CA PRO A 253 -7.39 -1.22 -20.74
C PRO A 253 -7.59 0.27 -20.44
N ARG A 254 -8.56 0.92 -21.08
CA ARG A 254 -8.91 2.32 -20.81
C ARG A 254 -9.49 2.48 -19.41
N THR A 255 -10.36 1.57 -18.98
CA THR A 255 -10.92 1.54 -17.63
C THR A 255 -9.80 1.38 -16.57
N ALA A 256 -8.79 0.56 -16.85
CA ALA A 256 -7.63 0.39 -15.98
C ALA A 256 -6.85 1.70 -15.81
N ALA A 257 -6.52 2.38 -16.91
CA ALA A 257 -5.78 3.64 -16.90
C ALA A 257 -6.56 4.76 -16.18
N VAL A 258 -7.83 4.96 -16.55
CA VAL A 258 -8.69 5.97 -15.91
C VAL A 258 -8.88 5.66 -14.43
N GLY A 259 -9.01 4.39 -14.06
CA GLY A 259 -9.08 3.96 -12.65
C GLY A 259 -7.82 4.32 -11.85
N ALA A 260 -6.63 4.16 -12.45
CA ALA A 260 -5.36 4.56 -11.83
C ALA A 260 -5.27 6.10 -11.65
N PHE A 261 -5.66 6.89 -12.65
CA PHE A 261 -5.69 8.35 -12.55
C PHE A 261 -6.69 8.83 -11.51
N THR A 262 -7.87 8.20 -11.44
CA THR A 262 -8.87 8.52 -10.41
C THR A 262 -8.32 8.19 -9.02
N ALA A 263 -7.63 7.05 -8.86
CA ALA A 263 -6.97 6.72 -7.59
C ALA A 263 -5.89 7.74 -7.22
N ALA A 264 -5.07 8.19 -8.19
CA ALA A 264 -4.07 9.25 -7.98
C ALA A 264 -4.72 10.54 -7.47
N ALA A 265 -5.78 11.02 -8.12
CA ALA A 265 -6.51 12.23 -7.74
C ALA A 265 -7.11 12.13 -6.32
N ILE A 266 -7.50 10.92 -5.90
CA ILE A 266 -8.01 10.67 -4.54
C ILE A 266 -6.87 10.68 -3.52
N VAL A 267 -5.72 10.09 -3.82
CA VAL A 267 -4.65 9.86 -2.84
C VAL A 267 -3.75 11.08 -2.65
N LEU A 268 -3.45 11.82 -3.72
CA LEU A 268 -2.55 12.99 -3.69
C LEU A 268 -2.85 13.96 -2.53
N PRO A 269 -4.10 14.42 -2.32
CA PRO A 269 -4.37 15.45 -1.33
C PRO A 269 -4.49 14.94 0.11
N ILE A 270 -4.63 13.61 0.33
CA ILE A 270 -4.92 13.04 1.67
C ILE A 270 -3.82 13.36 2.70
N GLY A 271 -2.57 13.45 2.26
CA GLY A 271 -1.45 13.73 3.16
C GLY A 271 -1.46 15.13 3.75
N LEU A 272 -2.02 16.11 3.03
CA LEU A 272 -2.06 17.50 3.52
C LEU A 272 -2.87 17.64 4.82
N PRO A 273 -4.14 17.23 4.91
CA PRO A 273 -4.87 17.28 6.17
C PRO A 273 -4.22 16.46 7.29
N CYS A 274 -3.62 15.31 6.97
CA CYS A 274 -2.89 14.52 7.96
C CYS A 274 -1.66 15.25 8.48
N ALA A 275 -0.90 15.94 7.61
CA ALA A 275 0.26 16.71 8.00
C ALA A 275 -0.12 17.89 8.90
N LEU A 276 -1.17 18.64 8.55
CA LEU A 276 -1.66 19.76 9.39
C LEU A 276 -2.08 19.28 10.79
N VAL A 277 -2.76 18.14 10.88
CA VAL A 277 -3.12 17.54 12.18
C VAL A 277 -1.87 17.13 12.96
N GLY A 278 -0.89 16.49 12.32
CA GLY A 278 0.36 16.08 12.98
C GLY A 278 1.14 17.24 13.53
N MET A 279 1.31 18.31 12.74
CA MET A 279 1.97 19.56 13.15
C MET A 279 1.25 20.23 14.33
N TYR A 280 -0.09 20.34 14.26
CA TYR A 280 -0.88 20.92 15.33
C TYR A 280 -0.75 20.15 16.64
N MET A 281 -0.88 18.83 16.60
CA MET A 281 -0.82 18.01 17.80
C MET A 281 0.58 18.02 18.44
N HIS A 282 1.64 18.10 17.63
CA HIS A 282 3.00 18.24 18.15
C HIS A 282 3.20 19.60 18.85
N ALA A 283 2.66 20.67 18.29
CA ALA A 283 2.74 22.02 18.89
C ALA A 283 1.88 22.12 20.17
N ALA A 284 0.68 21.52 20.19
CA ALA A 284 -0.26 21.57 21.30
C ALA A 284 0.15 20.66 22.48
N ASP A 285 0.69 19.49 22.20
CA ASP A 285 1.15 18.52 23.20
C ASP A 285 2.43 17.80 22.73
N PRO A 286 3.62 18.40 22.94
CA PRO A 286 4.88 17.76 22.57
C PRO A 286 5.20 16.45 23.30
N SER A 287 4.48 16.14 24.39
CA SER A 287 4.65 14.90 25.15
C SER A 287 3.86 13.74 24.57
N LEU A 288 2.89 14.02 23.69
CA LEU A 288 2.08 13.01 23.03
C LEU A 288 2.93 12.19 22.06
N SER A 289 2.80 10.87 22.14
CA SER A 289 3.42 10.00 21.13
C SER A 289 2.89 10.37 19.73
N ALA A 290 3.80 10.66 18.79
CA ALA A 290 3.46 11.15 17.44
C ALA A 290 2.50 10.23 16.67
N ILE A 291 2.54 8.92 16.92
CA ILE A 291 1.60 7.95 16.31
C ILE A 291 0.15 8.17 16.74
N LEU A 292 -0.07 8.78 17.91
CA LEU A 292 -1.39 9.10 18.43
C LEU A 292 -1.89 10.48 17.98
N ALA A 293 -1.10 11.27 17.26
CA ALA A 293 -1.48 12.62 16.83
C ALA A 293 -2.84 12.65 16.12
N LEU A 294 -3.00 11.83 15.07
CA LEU A 294 -4.27 11.80 14.32
C LEU A 294 -5.44 11.25 15.16
N PRO A 295 -5.34 10.10 15.85
CA PRO A 295 -6.39 9.63 16.76
C PRO A 295 -6.78 10.64 17.85
N ALA A 296 -5.80 11.24 18.52
CA ALA A 296 -6.04 12.20 19.60
C ALA A 296 -6.75 13.46 19.09
N PHE A 297 -6.35 13.98 17.92
CA PHE A 297 -7.03 15.11 17.30
C PHE A 297 -8.49 14.79 16.96
N LEU A 298 -8.74 13.64 16.36
CA LEU A 298 -10.09 13.26 15.92
C LEU A 298 -11.05 13.06 17.10
N PHE A 299 -10.58 12.57 18.24
CA PHE A 299 -11.42 12.39 19.41
C PHE A 299 -11.46 13.61 20.34
N GLY A 300 -10.38 14.40 20.41
CA GLY A 300 -10.29 15.54 21.34
C GLY A 300 -10.72 16.88 20.75
N HIS A 301 -10.52 17.09 19.44
CA HIS A 301 -10.72 18.40 18.78
C HIS A 301 -11.87 18.41 17.75
N GLN A 302 -12.57 17.28 17.56
CA GLN A 302 -13.72 17.21 16.68
C GLN A 302 -14.99 16.89 17.47
N PRO A 303 -16.18 17.32 16.97
CA PRO A 303 -17.45 16.89 17.55
C PRO A 303 -17.54 15.36 17.61
N ALA A 304 -18.10 14.82 18.68
CA ALA A 304 -18.13 13.38 18.96
C ALA A 304 -18.64 12.52 17.80
N LEU A 305 -19.65 13.00 17.06
CA LEU A 305 -20.17 12.31 15.88
C LEU A 305 -19.13 12.27 14.75
N LEU A 306 -18.49 13.39 14.44
CA LEU A 306 -17.51 13.49 13.37
C LEU A 306 -16.24 12.73 13.72
N GLY A 307 -15.75 12.85 14.95
CA GLY A 307 -14.58 12.10 15.44
C GLY A 307 -14.78 10.58 15.39
N GLY A 308 -16.00 10.11 15.79
CA GLY A 308 -16.36 8.71 15.69
C GLY A 308 -16.41 8.19 14.25
N ILE A 309 -17.06 8.93 13.32
CA ILE A 309 -17.08 8.58 11.90
C ILE A 309 -15.66 8.57 11.31
N ALA A 310 -14.87 9.58 11.60
CA ALA A 310 -13.50 9.72 11.12
C ALA A 310 -12.63 8.56 11.59
N MET A 311 -12.67 8.24 12.87
CA MET A 311 -11.89 7.15 13.44
C MET A 311 -12.34 5.79 12.90
N GLY A 312 -13.66 5.57 12.73
CA GLY A 312 -14.19 4.40 12.03
C GLY A 312 -13.66 4.29 10.61
N GLY A 313 -13.59 5.42 9.88
CA GLY A 313 -12.99 5.51 8.54
C GLY A 313 -11.50 5.16 8.53
N ILE A 314 -10.71 5.69 9.47
CA ILE A 314 -9.28 5.38 9.61
C ILE A 314 -9.06 3.90 9.92
N LEU A 315 -9.81 3.32 10.85
CA LEU A 315 -9.69 1.91 11.18
C LEU A 315 -10.12 1.00 9.99
N LEU A 316 -11.20 1.37 9.26
CA LEU A 316 -11.56 0.72 8.00
C LEU A 316 -10.45 0.85 6.96
N SER A 317 -9.72 1.96 6.97
CA SER A 317 -8.58 2.18 6.08
C SER A 317 -7.46 1.18 6.35
N VAL A 318 -7.12 0.99 7.60
CA VAL A 318 -6.15 -0.02 8.03
C VAL A 318 -6.60 -1.43 7.64
N ILE A 319 -7.83 -1.81 8.01
CA ILE A 319 -8.41 -3.12 7.71
C ILE A 319 -8.40 -3.38 6.20
N GLY A 320 -8.85 -2.42 5.41
CA GLY A 320 -8.92 -2.52 3.96
C GLY A 320 -7.55 -2.60 3.29
N SER A 321 -6.53 -1.91 3.83
CA SER A 321 -5.16 -2.02 3.34
C SER A 321 -4.55 -3.38 3.63
N VAL A 322 -4.60 -3.87 4.87
CA VAL A 322 -4.10 -5.20 5.22
C VAL A 322 -4.78 -6.28 4.36
N ALA A 323 -6.11 -6.20 4.23
CA ALA A 323 -6.87 -7.14 3.40
C ALA A 323 -6.51 -7.08 1.91
N GLY A 324 -6.39 -5.87 1.34
CA GLY A 324 -6.06 -5.67 -0.07
C GLY A 324 -4.62 -6.08 -0.41
N LEU A 325 -3.67 -5.81 0.48
CA LEU A 325 -2.29 -6.27 0.36
C LEU A 325 -2.20 -7.80 0.46
N SER A 326 -2.87 -8.39 1.45
CA SER A 326 -2.94 -9.84 1.62
C SER A 326 -3.61 -10.54 0.43
N LEU A 327 -4.59 -9.89 -0.23
CA LEU A 327 -5.19 -10.41 -1.47
C LEU A 327 -4.17 -10.50 -2.61
N GLY A 328 -3.25 -9.53 -2.71
CA GLY A 328 -2.13 -9.57 -3.65
C GLY A 328 -1.19 -10.76 -3.39
N ILE A 329 -0.84 -11.00 -2.11
CA ILE A 329 -0.06 -12.17 -1.70
C ILE A 329 -0.82 -13.46 -2.05
N GLY A 330 -2.11 -13.50 -1.71
CA GLY A 330 -2.99 -14.64 -2.02
C GLY A 330 -3.00 -15.00 -3.50
N ALA A 331 -3.07 -13.99 -4.38
CA ALA A 331 -3.03 -14.21 -5.83
C ALA A 331 -1.69 -14.78 -6.27
N MET A 332 -0.56 -14.17 -5.90
CA MET A 332 0.78 -14.63 -6.29
C MET A 332 1.08 -16.03 -5.75
N VAL A 333 0.97 -16.24 -4.45
CA VAL A 333 1.32 -17.55 -3.83
C VAL A 333 0.40 -18.66 -4.35
N SER A 334 -0.91 -18.40 -4.47
CA SER A 334 -1.82 -19.44 -4.95
C SER A 334 -1.67 -19.71 -6.44
N ARG A 335 -1.69 -18.66 -7.30
CA ARG A 335 -1.67 -18.84 -8.77
C ARG A 335 -0.32 -19.24 -9.30
N ASP A 336 0.75 -18.61 -8.79
CA ASP A 336 2.06 -18.70 -9.39
C ASP A 336 2.91 -19.82 -8.76
N ILE A 337 2.55 -20.27 -7.54
CA ILE A 337 3.27 -21.34 -6.83
C ILE A 337 2.36 -22.56 -6.62
N ILE A 338 1.29 -22.46 -5.81
CA ILE A 338 0.52 -23.64 -5.36
C ILE A 338 -0.19 -24.33 -6.52
N PHE A 339 -0.94 -23.60 -7.36
CA PHE A 339 -1.70 -24.18 -8.47
C PHE A 339 -0.80 -24.74 -9.59
N ARG A 340 0.49 -24.34 -9.60
CA ARG A 340 1.49 -24.93 -10.48
C ARG A 340 2.09 -26.22 -9.95
N LEU A 341 2.29 -26.31 -8.64
CA LEU A 341 2.79 -27.53 -8.00
C LEU A 341 1.72 -28.61 -7.99
N PHE A 342 0.46 -28.23 -7.80
CA PHE A 342 -0.66 -29.14 -7.69
C PHE A 342 -1.62 -28.93 -8.88
N HIS A 343 -1.44 -29.71 -9.93
CA HIS A 343 -2.28 -29.65 -11.12
C HIS A 343 -3.63 -30.33 -10.88
N GLY A 344 -4.67 -29.88 -11.59
CA GLY A 344 -6.01 -30.53 -11.57
C GLY A 344 -6.86 -30.18 -10.34
N LEU A 345 -6.52 -29.16 -9.57
CA LEU A 345 -7.33 -28.71 -8.43
C LEU A 345 -8.70 -28.21 -8.89
N GLY A 346 -9.79 -28.72 -8.28
CA GLY A 346 -11.14 -28.25 -8.54
C GLY A 346 -11.33 -26.77 -8.14
N ALA A 347 -12.23 -26.06 -8.83
CA ALA A 347 -12.45 -24.62 -8.64
C ALA A 347 -12.78 -24.22 -7.19
N ALA A 348 -13.53 -25.04 -6.47
CA ALA A 348 -13.85 -24.81 -5.06
C ALA A 348 -12.60 -24.89 -4.19
N LEU A 349 -11.74 -25.88 -4.41
CA LEU A 349 -10.49 -26.04 -3.64
C LEU A 349 -9.52 -24.91 -3.94
N GLN A 350 -9.40 -24.46 -5.19
CA GLN A 350 -8.60 -23.29 -5.55
C GLN A 350 -9.04 -22.05 -4.77
N LEU A 351 -10.34 -21.80 -4.65
CA LEU A 351 -10.86 -20.68 -3.86
C LEU A 351 -10.52 -20.80 -2.37
N HIS A 352 -10.64 -22.01 -1.78
CA HIS A 352 -10.31 -22.24 -0.38
C HIS A 352 -8.80 -22.05 -0.11
N ILE A 353 -7.94 -22.56 -1.00
CA ILE A 353 -6.49 -22.35 -0.90
C ILE A 353 -6.16 -20.87 -0.94
N MET A 354 -6.72 -20.12 -1.90
CA MET A 354 -6.46 -18.67 -2.00
C MET A 354 -6.90 -17.92 -0.73
N ARG A 355 -8.06 -18.26 -0.16
CA ARG A 355 -8.51 -17.71 1.11
C ARG A 355 -7.59 -18.07 2.27
N ALA A 356 -7.11 -19.29 2.33
CA ALA A 356 -6.19 -19.75 3.37
C ALA A 356 -4.85 -19.00 3.29
N VAL A 357 -4.31 -18.76 2.09
CA VAL A 357 -3.09 -17.96 1.90
C VAL A 357 -3.30 -16.51 2.31
N VAL A 358 -4.44 -15.90 1.96
CA VAL A 358 -4.78 -14.54 2.42
C VAL A 358 -4.84 -14.48 3.94
N LEU A 359 -5.49 -15.44 4.60
CA LEU A 359 -5.55 -15.50 6.07
C LEU A 359 -4.16 -15.68 6.69
N ALA A 360 -3.33 -16.56 6.14
CA ALA A 360 -1.96 -16.73 6.61
C ALA A 360 -1.15 -15.43 6.51
N ALA A 361 -1.31 -14.67 5.42
CA ALA A 361 -0.67 -13.37 5.27
C ALA A 361 -1.14 -12.35 6.33
N VAL A 362 -2.44 -12.34 6.66
CA VAL A 362 -2.99 -11.47 7.71
C VAL A 362 -2.43 -11.85 9.09
N VAL A 363 -2.38 -13.15 9.41
CA VAL A 363 -1.79 -13.65 10.68
C VAL A 363 -0.33 -13.22 10.79
N LEU A 364 0.45 -13.45 9.74
CA LEU A 364 1.87 -13.11 9.72
C LEU A 364 2.08 -11.59 9.86
N ALA A 365 1.31 -10.78 9.14
CA ALA A 365 1.41 -9.32 9.23
C ALA A 365 1.07 -8.82 10.65
N SER A 366 0.00 -9.34 11.26
CA SER A 366 -0.39 -8.95 12.62
C SER A 366 0.62 -9.42 13.67
N ALA A 367 1.16 -10.62 13.51
CA ALA A 367 2.19 -11.16 14.42
C ALA A 367 3.50 -10.35 14.35
N ILE A 368 3.99 -10.05 13.13
CA ILE A 368 5.20 -9.25 12.96
C ILE A 368 4.99 -7.84 13.54
N ALA A 369 3.82 -7.23 13.31
CA ALA A 369 3.50 -5.92 13.86
C ALA A 369 3.50 -5.93 15.40
N LEU A 370 2.97 -6.97 16.02
CA LEU A 370 2.94 -7.13 17.49
C LEU A 370 4.36 -7.21 18.10
N PHE A 371 5.29 -7.91 17.42
CA PHE A 371 6.67 -8.04 17.90
C PHE A 371 7.54 -6.81 17.66
N HIS A 372 7.07 -5.83 16.88
CA HIS A 372 7.83 -4.64 16.48
C HIS A 372 7.02 -3.35 16.71
N GLU A 373 6.28 -3.29 17.79
CA GLU A 373 5.39 -2.17 18.11
C GLU A 373 6.12 -0.82 18.23
N ASP A 374 7.37 -0.78 18.67
CA ASP A 374 8.16 0.45 18.81
C ASP A 374 8.68 1.02 17.49
N SER A 375 8.40 0.37 16.35
CA SER A 375 8.93 0.79 15.05
C SER A 375 8.05 1.83 14.36
N GLU A 376 8.67 2.69 13.55
CA GLU A 376 7.96 3.67 12.74
C GLU A 376 7.16 2.99 11.61
N ILE A 377 5.91 3.42 11.39
CA ILE A 377 5.02 2.88 10.36
C ILE A 377 5.65 3.00 8.97
N LEU A 378 6.25 4.16 8.67
CA LEU A 378 6.80 4.42 7.35
C LEU A 378 8.08 3.63 7.08
N PHE A 379 8.86 3.26 8.11
CA PHE A 379 10.01 2.36 7.98
C PHE A 379 9.61 1.05 7.27
N TRP A 380 8.57 0.39 7.74
CA TRP A 380 8.06 -0.84 7.12
C TRP A 380 7.59 -0.64 5.68
N THR A 381 7.00 0.52 5.40
CA THR A 381 6.54 0.86 4.05
C THR A 381 7.71 1.05 3.10
N TYR A 382 8.75 1.79 3.50
CA TYR A 382 9.95 1.98 2.68
C TYR A 382 10.75 0.69 2.50
N LEU A 383 10.90 -0.11 3.56
CA LEU A 383 11.54 -1.43 3.49
C LEU A 383 10.82 -2.36 2.50
N SER A 384 9.50 -2.39 2.56
CA SER A 384 8.65 -3.11 1.62
C SER A 384 8.89 -2.69 0.17
N MET A 385 8.99 -1.37 -0.08
CA MET A 385 9.21 -0.83 -1.43
C MET A 385 10.61 -1.14 -1.94
N ALA A 386 11.63 -1.08 -1.08
CA ALA A 386 12.99 -1.43 -1.43
C ALA A 386 13.11 -2.90 -1.84
N LEU A 387 12.49 -3.80 -1.08
CA LEU A 387 12.57 -5.24 -1.31
C LEU A 387 12.00 -5.64 -2.68
N ARG A 388 10.80 -5.16 -3.00
CA ARG A 388 10.15 -5.50 -4.27
C ARG A 388 10.56 -4.59 -5.43
N GLY A 389 10.83 -3.31 -5.17
CA GLY A 389 11.15 -2.33 -6.20
C GLY A 389 12.48 -2.61 -6.89
N GLY A 390 13.51 -2.96 -6.13
CA GLY A 390 14.84 -3.29 -6.66
C GLY A 390 14.80 -4.41 -7.70
N GLY A 391 14.08 -5.50 -7.40
CA GLY A 391 14.02 -6.68 -8.28
C GLY A 391 12.96 -6.61 -9.39
N VAL A 392 11.87 -5.86 -9.22
CA VAL A 392 10.72 -5.90 -10.13
C VAL A 392 10.71 -4.75 -11.13
N PHE A 393 11.01 -3.53 -10.69
CA PHE A 393 10.72 -2.30 -11.45
C PHE A 393 11.36 -2.26 -12.84
N LEU A 394 12.68 -2.41 -12.92
CA LEU A 394 13.40 -2.30 -14.20
C LEU A 394 13.12 -3.49 -15.13
N PRO A 395 13.16 -4.76 -14.68
CA PRO A 395 12.76 -5.88 -15.53
C PRO A 395 11.34 -5.78 -16.07
N LEU A 396 10.37 -5.33 -15.24
CA LEU A 396 8.99 -5.12 -15.65
C LEU A 396 8.88 -4.00 -16.69
N THR A 397 9.55 -2.88 -16.46
CA THR A 397 9.56 -1.72 -17.36
C THR A 397 10.12 -2.10 -18.74
N ILE A 398 11.25 -2.82 -18.77
CA ILE A 398 11.87 -3.27 -20.01
C ILE A 398 10.98 -4.30 -20.72
N ALA A 399 10.38 -5.24 -20.01
CA ALA A 399 9.47 -6.22 -20.59
C ALA A 399 8.26 -5.56 -21.29
N ILE A 400 7.77 -4.45 -20.73
CA ILE A 400 6.65 -3.69 -21.32
C ILE A 400 7.10 -2.86 -22.53
N ARG A 401 8.25 -2.17 -22.44
CA ARG A 401 8.69 -1.21 -23.45
C ARG A 401 9.45 -1.84 -24.61
N HIS A 402 10.27 -2.83 -24.29
CA HIS A 402 11.15 -3.53 -25.19
C HIS A 402 11.05 -5.04 -24.97
N PRO A 403 9.92 -5.67 -25.36
CA PRO A 403 9.73 -7.12 -25.17
C PRO A 403 10.89 -7.91 -25.78
N TYR A 404 11.39 -8.88 -25.01
CA TYR A 404 12.48 -9.76 -25.41
C TYR A 404 13.84 -9.07 -25.69
N ALA A 405 14.04 -7.81 -25.30
CA ALA A 405 15.33 -7.13 -25.48
C ALA A 405 16.45 -7.71 -24.62
N ILE A 406 16.12 -8.30 -23.48
CA ILE A 406 17.07 -8.87 -22.51
C ILE A 406 16.96 -10.40 -22.53
N ALA A 407 18.11 -11.09 -22.47
CA ALA A 407 18.12 -12.53 -22.31
C ALA A 407 17.62 -12.93 -20.90
N PRO A 408 16.81 -14.01 -20.78
CA PRO A 408 16.19 -14.40 -19.51
C PRO A 408 17.18 -14.53 -18.34
N ASN A 409 18.35 -15.09 -18.57
CA ASN A 409 19.36 -15.28 -17.52
C ASN A 409 19.84 -13.96 -16.90
N TYR A 410 20.05 -12.93 -17.74
CA TYR A 410 20.42 -11.60 -17.24
C TYR A 410 19.28 -10.92 -16.49
N ALA A 411 18.05 -11.09 -16.96
CA ALA A 411 16.88 -10.55 -16.26
C ALA A 411 16.70 -11.21 -14.88
N ILE A 412 16.82 -12.54 -14.79
CA ILE A 412 16.74 -13.27 -13.51
C ILE A 412 17.90 -12.88 -12.60
N ALA A 413 19.13 -12.83 -13.12
CA ALA A 413 20.29 -12.39 -12.34
C ALA A 413 20.10 -10.95 -11.80
N SER A 414 19.56 -10.05 -12.63
CA SER A 414 19.20 -8.70 -12.22
C SER A 414 18.19 -8.72 -11.06
N MET A 415 17.11 -9.48 -11.18
CA MET A 415 16.08 -9.59 -10.14
C MET A 415 16.68 -10.10 -8.81
N VAL A 416 17.47 -11.16 -8.86
CA VAL A 416 18.08 -11.80 -7.67
C VAL A 416 19.09 -10.87 -7.01
N LEU A 417 20.10 -10.43 -7.76
CA LEU A 417 21.21 -9.66 -7.20
C LEU A 417 20.78 -8.28 -6.72
N SER A 418 19.89 -7.61 -7.45
CA SER A 418 19.37 -6.31 -7.00
C SER A 418 18.58 -6.41 -5.71
N THR A 419 17.76 -7.46 -5.56
CA THR A 419 17.01 -7.69 -4.32
C THR A 419 17.95 -8.02 -3.16
N LEU A 420 18.94 -8.90 -3.36
CA LEU A 420 19.92 -9.25 -2.33
C LEU A 420 20.71 -8.03 -1.87
N ILE A 421 21.15 -7.18 -2.80
CA ILE A 421 21.90 -5.95 -2.46
C ILE A 421 21.00 -4.93 -1.76
N ALA A 422 19.76 -4.76 -2.18
CA ALA A 422 18.82 -3.89 -1.49
C ALA A 422 18.59 -4.36 -0.04
N VAL A 423 18.41 -5.67 0.19
CA VAL A 423 18.25 -6.23 1.53
C VAL A 423 19.53 -6.08 2.34
N ALA A 424 20.69 -6.47 1.78
CA ALA A 424 21.97 -6.36 2.47
C ALA A 424 22.28 -4.92 2.88
N SER A 425 22.05 -3.95 1.97
CA SER A 425 22.27 -2.52 2.27
C SER A 425 21.32 -1.99 3.35
N ALA A 426 20.08 -2.50 3.41
CA ALA A 426 19.15 -2.14 4.48
C ALA A 426 19.61 -2.68 5.84
N LEU A 427 20.15 -3.92 5.88
CA LEU A 427 20.64 -4.54 7.11
C LEU A 427 21.95 -3.91 7.62
N ILE A 428 22.83 -3.51 6.71
CA ILE A 428 24.12 -2.88 7.04
C ILE A 428 23.95 -1.40 7.44
N GLY A 429 22.85 -0.76 7.05
CA GLY A 429 22.61 0.67 7.31
C GLY A 429 23.51 1.57 6.44
N THR A 430 23.56 1.31 5.13
CA THR A 430 24.35 2.14 4.21
C THR A 430 23.81 3.57 4.10
N PRO A 431 24.64 4.58 3.84
CA PRO A 431 24.20 5.98 3.70
C PRO A 431 23.29 6.18 2.48
N ILE A 432 23.39 5.32 1.48
CA ILE A 432 22.53 5.33 0.28
C ILE A 432 21.30 4.46 0.54
N LYS A 433 20.12 4.99 0.24
CA LYS A 433 18.88 4.23 0.41
C LYS A 433 18.94 2.89 -0.35
N PRO A 434 18.53 1.79 0.29
CA PRO A 434 18.63 0.43 -0.27
C PRO A 434 18.03 0.26 -1.67
N ILE A 435 16.93 0.98 -1.95
CA ILE A 435 16.27 0.90 -3.26
C ILE A 435 17.17 1.38 -4.40
N PHE A 436 18.00 2.41 -4.19
CA PHE A 436 18.88 2.94 -5.24
C PHE A 436 20.04 2.00 -5.55
N LEU A 437 20.61 1.38 -4.52
CA LEU A 437 21.64 0.35 -4.71
C LEU A 437 21.08 -0.84 -5.50
N GLY A 438 19.87 -1.28 -5.13
CA GLY A 438 19.15 -2.32 -5.87
C GLY A 438 18.91 -1.94 -7.33
N LEU A 439 18.40 -0.72 -7.58
CA LEU A 439 18.14 -0.22 -8.94
C LEU A 439 19.42 -0.07 -9.76
N ALA A 440 20.51 0.42 -9.18
CA ALA A 440 21.79 0.57 -9.87
C ALA A 440 22.34 -0.79 -10.32
N VAL A 441 22.30 -1.81 -9.45
CA VAL A 441 22.70 -3.17 -9.77
C VAL A 441 21.77 -3.77 -10.84
N SER A 442 20.47 -3.57 -10.70
CA SER A 442 19.50 -4.03 -11.69
C SER A 442 19.80 -3.42 -13.07
N ALA A 443 19.97 -2.10 -13.13
CA ALA A 443 20.29 -1.38 -14.38
C ALA A 443 21.59 -1.89 -15.00
N PHE A 444 22.65 -2.06 -14.21
CA PHE A 444 23.94 -2.53 -14.69
C PHE A 444 23.84 -3.94 -15.33
N ILE A 445 23.18 -4.89 -14.66
CA ILE A 445 23.04 -6.26 -15.17
C ILE A 445 22.18 -6.30 -16.44
N LEU A 446 21.09 -5.50 -16.47
CA LEU A 446 20.21 -5.43 -17.64
C LEU A 446 20.90 -4.79 -18.84
N LEU A 447 21.76 -3.79 -18.64
CA LEU A 447 22.61 -3.22 -19.68
C LEU A 447 23.59 -4.27 -20.24
N LEU A 448 24.28 -5.04 -19.39
CA LEU A 448 25.13 -6.15 -19.83
C LEU A 448 24.34 -7.17 -20.68
N GLY A 449 23.11 -7.51 -20.24
CA GLY A 449 22.22 -8.41 -20.98
C GLY A 449 21.80 -7.88 -22.34
N TYR A 450 21.59 -6.59 -22.45
CA TYR A 450 21.23 -5.91 -23.71
C TYR A 450 22.39 -5.97 -24.71
N PHE A 451 23.59 -5.58 -24.31
CA PHE A 451 24.77 -5.61 -25.19
C PHE A 451 25.16 -7.04 -25.59
N SER A 452 25.17 -7.99 -24.67
CA SER A 452 25.44 -9.40 -24.94
C SER A 452 24.52 -10.02 -26.01
N ARG A 453 23.28 -9.55 -26.09
CA ARG A 453 22.31 -10.03 -27.09
C ARG A 453 22.52 -9.38 -28.46
N LYS A 454 22.90 -8.10 -28.49
CA LYS A 454 23.18 -7.36 -29.74
C LYS A 454 24.38 -7.96 -30.48
N ASP A 455 25.43 -8.36 -29.74
CA ASP A 455 26.60 -9.01 -30.33
C ASP A 455 26.26 -10.36 -30.98
N ARG A 456 25.38 -11.17 -30.36
CA ARG A 456 24.94 -12.44 -30.91
C ARG A 456 24.05 -12.29 -32.15
N SER A 457 23.33 -11.20 -32.30
CA SER A 457 22.54 -10.91 -33.51
C SER A 457 23.42 -10.44 -34.66
N ALA A 458 24.50 -9.70 -34.37
CA ALA A 458 25.48 -9.25 -35.36
C ALA A 458 26.34 -10.42 -35.93
N LEU A 459 26.58 -11.45 -35.12
CA LEU A 459 27.30 -12.66 -35.51
C LEU A 459 26.46 -13.68 -36.33
N ARG A 460 25.14 -13.45 -36.44
CA ARG A 460 24.22 -14.29 -37.25
C ARG A 460 23.81 -13.67 -38.59
N MET A 461 24.27 -12.47 -38.92
CA MET A 461 24.21 -11.83 -40.22
C MET A 461 25.55 -12.03 -40.97
#